data_1a6b3590fd7ce5ec88cd4d6314e6b35e
#
_entry.id   1a6b3590fd7ce5ec88cd4d6314e6b35e
#
_cell.length_a   1.000
_cell.length_b   1.000
_cell.length_c   1.000
_cell.angle_alpha   90.00
_cell.angle_beta   90.00
_cell.angle_gamma   90.00
#
_symmetry.space_group_name_H-M   'P 1'
#
loop_
_entity.id
_entity.type
_entity.pdbx_description
1 polymer ?
#
loop_
_entity_poly.entity_id
_entity_poly.type
_entity_poly.pdbx_seq_one_letter_code
_entity_poly.pdbx_strand_id
1 'polypeptide(L)'
;APVATPEETPVKAVEQQKQPKVEEQPQPKAQPEAKTPVNEPQQQAEPEKTEKKAQTNSLEAAREATQNGDYKKAFDIYKSLANAGNAEAQYCLGIMYETGKGVDIDIFEAVMWYRKAKAKGFSMAERKLLELGYN
;
A
#
# COMPACT_ATOMS: atom_id res chain seq x y z
N ALA A 1 -25.09 27.63 -65.69
CA ALA A 1 -23.90 27.13 -65.01
C ALA A 1 -24.19 25.74 -64.42
N PRO A 2 -23.44 24.68 -64.74
CA PRO A 2 -23.67 23.34 -64.20
C PRO A 2 -23.09 23.25 -62.81
N VAL A 3 -23.93 22.80 -61.88
CA VAL A 3 -23.55 22.49 -60.51
C VAL A 3 -22.79 21.16 -60.51
N ALA A 4 -21.53 21.19 -60.13
CA ALA A 4 -20.72 19.96 -59.94
C ALA A 4 -21.13 19.33 -58.61
N THR A 5 -21.62 18.12 -58.64
CA THR A 5 -21.83 17.23 -57.49
C THR A 5 -20.46 16.71 -57.05
N PRO A 6 -20.15 16.73 -55.78
CA PRO A 6 -18.98 16.03 -55.28
C PRO A 6 -19.22 14.53 -55.23
N GLU A 7 -18.34 13.79 -55.87
CA GLU A 7 -18.27 12.34 -55.84
C GLU A 7 -18.05 11.77 -54.44
N GLU A 8 -18.89 10.83 -54.11
CA GLU A 8 -18.72 9.96 -52.97
C GLU A 8 -17.46 9.08 -53.15
N THR A 9 -16.51 9.25 -52.29
CA THR A 9 -15.39 8.30 -52.17
C THR A 9 -15.82 7.15 -51.27
N PRO A 10 -15.74 5.90 -51.67
CA PRO A 10 -16.04 4.77 -50.83
C PRO A 10 -14.98 4.58 -49.78
N VAL A 11 -15.38 4.65 -48.53
CA VAL A 11 -14.56 4.19 -47.41
C VAL A 11 -14.35 2.68 -47.52
N LYS A 12 -13.18 2.30 -47.95
CA LYS A 12 -12.73 0.92 -47.92
C LYS A 12 -12.56 0.46 -46.48
N ALA A 13 -13.27 -0.62 -46.20
CA ALA A 13 -13.06 -1.68 -45.22
C ALA A 13 -11.93 -1.45 -44.22
N VAL A 14 -12.33 -1.35 -42.97
CA VAL A 14 -11.50 -1.57 -41.77
C VAL A 14 -11.01 -3.00 -41.81
N GLU A 15 -9.73 -3.15 -42.12
CA GLU A 15 -9.00 -4.39 -42.02
C GLU A 15 -8.95 -4.82 -40.54
N GLN A 16 -9.53 -5.96 -40.25
CA GLN A 16 -9.48 -6.64 -38.95
C GLN A 16 -8.00 -6.92 -38.64
N GLN A 17 -7.43 -6.14 -37.73
CA GLN A 17 -6.17 -6.51 -37.12
C GLN A 17 -6.41 -7.66 -36.17
N LYS A 18 -5.88 -8.80 -36.53
CA LYS A 18 -5.70 -9.99 -35.73
C LYS A 18 -5.15 -9.63 -34.36
N GLN A 19 -5.85 -10.03 -33.33
CA GLN A 19 -5.34 -10.12 -31.97
C GLN A 19 -4.05 -10.96 -31.95
N PRO A 20 -2.97 -10.47 -31.35
CA PRO A 20 -1.86 -11.36 -31.05
C PRO A 20 -2.28 -12.35 -29.98
N LYS A 21 -2.15 -13.59 -30.34
CA LYS A 21 -2.26 -14.79 -29.54
C LYS A 21 -1.50 -14.59 -28.22
N VAL A 22 -2.20 -14.66 -27.11
CA VAL A 22 -1.57 -14.73 -25.79
C VAL A 22 -0.76 -16.01 -25.74
N GLU A 23 0.53 -15.86 -25.76
CA GLU A 23 1.48 -16.95 -25.58
C GLU A 23 1.43 -17.33 -24.10
N GLU A 24 0.92 -18.52 -23.89
CA GLU A 24 0.86 -19.22 -22.62
C GLU A 24 2.27 -19.36 -22.04
N GLN A 25 2.56 -18.63 -20.96
CA GLN A 25 3.79 -18.85 -20.21
C GLN A 25 3.72 -20.18 -19.50
N PRO A 26 4.71 -21.06 -19.65
CA PRO A 26 4.74 -22.30 -18.92
C PRO A 26 4.97 -22.06 -17.44
N GLN A 27 4.07 -22.56 -16.63
CA GLN A 27 4.23 -22.68 -15.18
C GLN A 27 5.49 -23.49 -14.87
N PRO A 28 6.35 -23.04 -13.97
CA PRO A 28 7.36 -23.93 -13.42
C PRO A 28 6.68 -24.96 -12.52
N LYS A 29 6.83 -26.20 -12.91
CA LYS A 29 6.39 -27.37 -12.16
C LYS A 29 7.05 -27.42 -10.79
N ALA A 30 6.20 -27.80 -9.86
CA ALA A 30 6.42 -28.12 -8.47
C ALA A 30 7.68 -28.95 -8.15
N GLN A 31 8.22 -28.60 -7.01
CA GLN A 31 8.74 -29.40 -5.89
C GLN A 31 9.72 -30.54 -6.17
N PRO A 32 10.64 -30.68 -5.22
CA PRO A 32 10.54 -31.84 -4.36
C PRO A 32 10.49 -31.49 -2.87
N GLU A 33 9.68 -32.28 -2.23
CA GLU A 33 9.53 -32.42 -0.79
C GLU A 33 10.88 -32.65 -0.10
N ALA A 34 11.15 -31.84 0.92
CA ALA A 34 12.11 -32.22 1.93
C ALA A 34 11.41 -32.23 3.28
N LYS A 35 11.28 -33.41 3.75
CA LYS A 35 10.78 -33.91 5.02
C LYS A 35 11.12 -33.03 6.21
N THR A 36 10.10 -32.72 6.98
CA THR A 36 10.17 -32.27 8.37
C THR A 36 10.90 -33.28 9.25
N PRO A 37 11.63 -32.85 10.24
CA PRO A 37 11.53 -33.49 11.53
C PRO A 37 10.72 -32.64 12.49
N VAL A 38 9.66 -33.25 12.95
CA VAL A 38 8.90 -32.91 14.13
C VAL A 38 9.87 -32.84 15.31
N ASN A 39 9.95 -31.70 15.96
CA ASN A 39 10.30 -31.64 17.36
C ASN A 39 9.54 -30.50 18.00
N GLU A 40 8.38 -30.83 18.54
CA GLU A 40 7.77 -30.09 19.63
C GLU A 40 8.62 -30.34 20.91
N PRO A 41 8.81 -29.30 21.71
CA PRO A 41 7.92 -29.22 22.84
C PRO A 41 7.36 -27.80 23.11
N GLN A 42 6.08 -27.83 23.37
CA GLN A 42 5.28 -26.88 24.12
C GLN A 42 6.08 -25.96 25.04
N GLN A 43 5.98 -24.66 24.79
CA GLN A 43 5.86 -23.71 25.90
C GLN A 43 4.93 -22.58 25.42
N GLN A 44 3.71 -22.68 25.90
CA GLN A 44 2.80 -21.56 26.00
C GLN A 44 3.46 -20.50 26.89
N ALA A 45 3.89 -19.42 26.29
CA ALA A 45 4.19 -18.19 26.99
C ALA A 45 3.62 -17.05 26.15
N GLU A 46 2.69 -16.34 26.71
CA GLU A 46 1.92 -15.22 26.22
C GLU A 46 2.73 -14.26 25.31
N PRO A 47 2.50 -14.24 23.99
CA PRO A 47 3.20 -13.30 23.09
C PRO A 47 2.59 -11.90 23.11
N GLU A 48 1.37 -11.71 23.61
CA GLU A 48 0.66 -10.44 23.46
C GLU A 48 1.22 -9.28 24.31
N LYS A 49 1.87 -9.55 25.41
CA LYS A 49 2.37 -8.51 26.33
C LYS A 49 3.73 -7.97 25.97
N THR A 50 4.58 -8.81 25.38
CA THR A 50 5.93 -8.43 24.93
C THR A 50 5.91 -7.69 23.60
N GLU A 51 5.06 -8.07 22.66
CA GLU A 51 4.91 -7.38 21.38
C GLU A 51 4.35 -5.97 21.55
N LYS A 52 3.36 -5.79 22.43
CA LYS A 52 2.80 -4.46 22.74
C LYS A 52 3.85 -3.52 23.34
N LYS A 53 4.74 -4.01 24.18
CA LYS A 53 5.79 -3.21 24.82
C LYS A 53 6.92 -2.86 23.83
N ALA A 54 7.27 -3.77 22.94
CA ALA A 54 8.23 -3.52 21.87
C ALA A 54 7.70 -2.52 20.85
N GLN A 55 6.41 -2.58 20.52
CA GLN A 55 5.76 -1.63 19.62
C GLN A 55 5.65 -0.23 20.21
N THR A 56 5.38 -0.08 21.51
CA THR A 56 5.36 1.23 22.18
C THR A 56 6.74 1.89 22.18
N ASN A 57 7.78 1.16 22.52
CA ASN A 57 9.14 1.70 22.50
C ASN A 57 9.57 2.12 21.09
N SER A 58 9.16 1.37 20.06
CA SER A 58 9.46 1.70 18.67
C SER A 58 8.64 2.90 18.20
N LEU A 59 7.39 3.06 18.67
CA LEU A 59 6.57 4.22 18.35
C LEU A 59 7.13 5.52 18.95
N GLU A 60 7.63 5.46 20.17
CA GLU A 60 8.33 6.58 20.82
C GLU A 60 9.61 6.95 20.05
N ALA A 61 10.41 5.98 19.64
CA ALA A 61 11.57 6.22 18.80
C ALA A 61 11.24 6.89 17.46
N ALA A 62 10.11 6.54 16.85
CA ALA A 62 9.63 7.19 15.63
C ALA A 62 9.21 8.65 15.88
N ARG A 63 8.54 8.91 17.01
CA ARG A 63 8.14 10.27 17.42
C ARG A 63 9.38 11.14 17.70
N GLU A 64 10.34 10.60 18.43
CA GLU A 64 11.61 11.27 18.71
C GLU A 64 12.36 11.61 17.40
N ALA A 65 12.48 10.67 16.49
CA ALA A 65 13.09 10.91 15.18
C ALA A 65 12.33 12.02 14.41
N THR A 66 11.00 12.06 14.50
CA THR A 66 10.18 13.13 13.90
C THR A 66 10.46 14.48 14.52
N GLN A 67 10.59 14.55 15.85
CA GLN A 67 10.89 15.79 16.58
C GLN A 67 12.29 16.31 16.28
N ASN A 68 13.26 15.43 16.10
CA ASN A 68 14.63 15.76 15.74
C ASN A 68 14.79 16.13 14.25
N GLY A 69 13.75 15.98 13.44
CA GLY A 69 13.80 16.25 12.01
C GLY A 69 14.34 15.09 11.18
N ASP A 70 14.65 13.95 11.81
CA ASP A 70 15.12 12.73 11.16
C ASP A 70 13.95 11.97 10.47
N TYR A 71 13.29 12.67 9.55
CA TYR A 71 12.06 12.16 8.92
C TYR A 71 12.25 10.84 8.17
N LYS A 72 13.42 10.61 7.60
CA LYS A 72 13.72 9.35 6.92
C LYS A 72 13.71 8.18 7.91
N LYS A 73 14.37 8.33 9.04
CA LYS A 73 14.38 7.34 10.12
C LYS A 73 12.98 7.13 10.70
N ALA A 74 12.26 8.23 10.94
CA ALA A 74 10.87 8.17 11.42
C ALA A 74 9.98 7.38 10.46
N PHE A 75 10.09 7.65 9.15
CA PHE A 75 9.35 6.96 8.10
C PHE A 75 9.60 5.46 8.13
N ASP A 76 10.84 5.03 8.19
CA ASP A 76 11.21 3.60 8.20
C ASP A 76 10.63 2.88 9.43
N ILE A 77 10.67 3.53 10.60
CA ILE A 77 10.10 2.98 11.84
C ILE A 77 8.56 2.93 11.76
N TYR A 78 7.90 4.04 11.36
CA TYR A 78 6.44 4.06 11.21
C TYR A 78 5.97 3.04 10.17
N LYS A 79 6.68 2.87 9.06
CA LYS A 79 6.35 1.89 8.03
C LYS A 79 6.41 0.46 8.57
N SER A 80 7.42 0.13 9.35
CA SER A 80 7.53 -1.16 10.02
C SER A 80 6.35 -1.43 10.96
N LEU A 81 6.05 -0.47 11.84
CA LEU A 81 4.95 -0.57 12.80
C LEU A 81 3.57 -0.58 12.12
N ALA A 82 3.38 0.20 11.06
CA ALA A 82 2.15 0.24 10.28
C ALA A 82 1.87 -1.10 9.59
N ASN A 83 2.91 -1.74 9.06
CA ASN A 83 2.83 -3.07 8.48
C ASN A 83 2.53 -4.15 9.54
N ALA A 84 3.05 -4.00 10.75
CA ALA A 84 2.69 -4.82 11.90
C ALA A 84 1.26 -4.56 12.41
N GLY A 85 0.55 -3.61 11.83
CA GLY A 85 -0.85 -3.33 12.13
C GLY A 85 -1.09 -2.31 13.24
N ASN A 86 -0.09 -1.55 13.65
CA ASN A 86 -0.27 -0.48 14.62
C ASN A 86 -1.07 0.68 13.99
N ALA A 87 -2.24 0.99 14.54
CA ALA A 87 -3.17 1.98 13.98
C ALA A 87 -2.62 3.41 14.04
N GLU A 88 -1.90 3.75 15.10
CA GLU A 88 -1.28 5.06 15.25
C GLU A 88 -0.13 5.24 14.23
N ALA A 89 0.70 4.22 14.06
CA ALA A 89 1.76 4.23 13.05
C ALA A 89 1.20 4.34 11.63
N GLN A 90 0.08 3.68 11.34
CA GLN A 90 -0.62 3.81 10.06
C GLN A 90 -1.09 5.25 9.83
N TYR A 91 -1.63 5.90 10.85
CA TYR A 91 -2.02 7.30 10.77
C TYR A 91 -0.80 8.23 10.56
N CYS A 92 0.26 8.05 11.35
CA CYS A 92 1.49 8.83 11.20
C CYS A 92 2.15 8.64 9.83
N LEU A 93 2.15 7.42 9.31
CA LEU A 93 2.65 7.14 7.96
C LEU A 93 1.82 7.86 6.89
N GLY A 94 0.49 7.90 7.05
CA GLY A 94 -0.39 8.70 6.20
C GLY A 94 -0.03 10.18 6.20
N ILE A 95 0.25 10.77 7.36
CA ILE A 95 0.71 12.17 7.48
C ILE A 95 2.04 12.37 6.75
N MET A 96 2.97 11.43 6.83
CA MET A 96 4.27 11.54 6.16
C MET A 96 4.12 11.57 4.65
N TYR A 97 3.26 10.73 4.07
CA TYR A 97 2.91 10.78 2.65
C TYR A 97 2.14 12.05 2.25
N GLU A 98 1.26 12.55 3.11
CA GLU A 98 0.51 13.81 2.86
C GLU A 98 1.44 15.02 2.84
N THR A 99 2.44 15.05 3.71
CA THR A 99 3.32 16.21 3.93
C THR A 99 4.69 16.12 3.26
N GLY A 100 5.05 14.95 2.71
CA GLY A 100 6.35 14.72 2.09
C GLY A 100 7.50 14.63 3.10
N LYS A 101 7.23 14.21 4.34
CA LYS A 101 8.26 14.09 5.38
C LYS A 101 8.93 12.72 5.32
N GLY A 102 10.17 12.68 4.87
CA GLY A 102 10.96 11.46 4.73
C GLY A 102 10.61 10.58 3.53
N VAL A 103 9.61 10.97 2.75
CA VAL A 103 9.13 10.31 1.54
C VAL A 103 8.53 11.36 0.61
N ASP A 104 8.42 11.07 -0.68
CA ASP A 104 7.73 11.93 -1.62
C ASP A 104 6.23 12.04 -1.29
N ILE A 105 5.63 13.20 -1.58
CA ILE A 105 4.20 13.42 -1.35
C ILE A 105 3.40 12.47 -2.23
N ASP A 106 2.52 11.69 -1.59
CA ASP A 106 1.57 10.82 -2.26
C ASP A 106 0.26 10.80 -1.48
N ILE A 107 -0.72 11.54 -1.97
CA ILE A 107 -2.04 11.64 -1.31
C ILE A 107 -2.82 10.32 -1.40
N PHE A 108 -2.62 9.53 -2.45
CA PHE A 108 -3.29 8.23 -2.56
C PHE A 108 -2.77 7.25 -1.52
N GLU A 109 -1.46 7.18 -1.34
CA GLU A 109 -0.85 6.39 -0.26
C GLU A 109 -1.32 6.90 1.12
N ALA A 110 -1.32 8.20 1.34
CA ALA A 110 -1.81 8.79 2.59
C ALA A 110 -3.24 8.33 2.91
N VAL A 111 -4.16 8.42 1.94
CA VAL A 111 -5.56 7.99 2.07
C VAL A 111 -5.65 6.49 2.35
N MET A 112 -4.84 5.67 1.69
CA MET A 112 -4.81 4.23 1.92
C MET A 112 -4.39 3.90 3.37
N TRP A 113 -3.38 4.58 3.89
CA TRP A 113 -2.94 4.39 5.26
C TRP A 113 -3.94 4.92 6.28
N TYR A 114 -4.59 6.07 6.03
CA TYR A 114 -5.68 6.57 6.88
C TYR A 114 -6.86 5.60 6.92
N ARG A 115 -7.24 4.98 5.80
CA ARG A 115 -8.30 3.96 5.77
C ARG A 115 -7.95 2.73 6.60
N LYS A 116 -6.71 2.27 6.56
CA LYS A 116 -6.23 1.17 7.41
C LYS A 116 -6.32 1.53 8.90
N ALA A 117 -5.90 2.73 9.28
CA ALA A 117 -6.00 3.22 10.65
C ALA A 117 -7.47 3.37 11.10
N LYS A 118 -8.35 3.93 10.25
CA LYS A 118 -9.80 4.02 10.51
C LYS A 118 -10.41 2.65 10.75
N ALA A 119 -10.08 1.65 9.94
CA ALA A 119 -10.57 0.29 10.09
C ALA A 119 -10.20 -0.36 11.44
N LYS A 120 -9.16 0.16 12.10
CA LYS A 120 -8.75 -0.23 13.46
C LYS A 120 -9.33 0.67 14.56
N GLY A 121 -10.25 1.55 14.21
CA GLY A 121 -10.92 2.43 15.16
C GLY A 121 -10.15 3.70 15.52
N PHE A 122 -9.12 4.08 14.74
CA PHE A 122 -8.36 5.31 14.99
C PHE A 122 -9.12 6.54 14.47
N SER A 123 -9.83 7.23 15.33
CA SER A 123 -10.76 8.34 14.99
C SER A 123 -10.09 9.53 14.30
N MET A 124 -8.82 9.80 14.59
CA MET A 124 -8.08 10.89 13.93
C MET A 124 -7.88 10.61 12.43
N ALA A 125 -7.74 9.35 12.05
CA ALA A 125 -7.65 8.96 10.65
C ALA A 125 -8.97 9.18 9.91
N GLU A 126 -10.09 8.93 10.57
CA GLU A 126 -11.41 9.24 10.01
C GLU A 126 -11.60 10.74 9.75
N ARG A 127 -11.23 11.59 10.72
CA ARG A 127 -11.26 13.04 10.54
C ARG A 127 -10.39 13.48 9.35
N LYS A 128 -9.20 12.92 9.22
CA LYS A 128 -8.31 13.23 8.10
C LYS A 128 -8.91 12.84 6.76
N LEU A 129 -9.55 11.69 6.67
CA LEU A 129 -10.25 11.28 5.45
C LEU A 129 -11.37 12.27 5.09
N LEU A 130 -12.15 12.73 6.08
CA LEU A 130 -13.19 13.73 5.85
C LEU A 130 -12.60 15.10 5.40
N GLU A 131 -11.51 15.54 6.01
CA GLU A 131 -10.81 16.78 5.63
C GLU A 131 -10.31 16.71 4.16
N LEU A 132 -9.85 15.54 3.73
CA LEU A 132 -9.37 15.31 2.36
C LEU A 132 -10.51 15.00 1.36
N GLY A 133 -11.78 14.94 1.82
CA GLY A 133 -12.95 14.66 0.98
C GLY A 133 -13.16 13.16 0.65
N TYR A 134 -12.54 12.28 1.42
CA TYR A 134 -12.71 10.83 1.28
C TYR A 134 -13.58 10.27 2.41
N ASN A 135 -14.76 9.80 2.06
CA ASN A 135 -15.70 9.12 2.97
C ASN A 135 -15.49 7.61 3.04
#